data_13d0a47a8151ab844ca59d3f030d411c
#
_entry.id   13d0a47a8151ab844ca59d3f030d411c
#
_cell.length_a   1.000
_cell.length_b   1.000
_cell.length_c   1.000
_cell.angle_alpha   90.00
_cell.angle_beta   90.00
_cell.angle_gamma   90.00
#
_symmetry.space_group_name_H-M   'P 1'
#
loop_
_entity.id
_entity.type
_entity.pdbx_description
1 polymer ?
#
loop_
_entity_poly.entity_id
_entity_poly.type
_entity_poly.pdbx_seq_one_letter_code
_entity_poly.pdbx_strand_id
1 'polypeptide(L)'
;MKAAKLLPWNVCCWGCGSGSKGSYNYSPAYIQIEVCEDALNDRAYFEEAFGLVADLCKRLMKNYPTIKPGNIISHKEACARGYASNHGDPEHWLARFGKNMDWFRSQVAPEKQVRITAEISVGQSKAEELSRKLRQLGCSVKIE
;
A
#
# COMPACT_ATOMS: atom_id res chain seq x y z
N MET A 1 14.43 -10.71 -3.82
CA MET A 1 13.13 -11.20 -4.38
C MET A 1 12.73 -10.39 -5.62
N LYS A 2 11.78 -10.84 -6.46
CA LYS A 2 11.34 -10.12 -7.67
C LYS A 2 9.83 -10.26 -7.84
N ALA A 3 9.17 -9.19 -8.32
CA ALA A 3 7.79 -9.25 -8.77
C ALA A 3 7.75 -9.51 -10.28
N ALA A 4 6.85 -10.39 -10.73
CA ALA A 4 6.63 -10.69 -12.13
C ALA A 4 5.16 -10.45 -12.51
N LYS A 5 4.92 -9.80 -13.66
CA LYS A 5 3.59 -9.71 -14.23
C LYS A 5 3.35 -10.92 -15.14
N LEU A 6 2.45 -11.80 -14.74
CA LEU A 6 2.15 -13.04 -15.45
C LEU A 6 1.10 -12.85 -16.55
N LEU A 7 0.14 -11.94 -16.34
CA LEU A 7 -0.94 -11.67 -17.30
C LEU A 7 -1.07 -10.17 -17.58
N PRO A 8 -1.51 -9.77 -18.77
CA PRO A 8 -1.92 -8.39 -19.04
C PRO A 8 -3.05 -7.94 -18.10
N TRP A 9 -3.10 -6.63 -17.77
CA TRP A 9 -4.09 -6.10 -16.83
C TRP A 9 -5.55 -6.20 -17.31
N ASN A 10 -5.78 -6.41 -18.58
CA ASN A 10 -7.09 -6.58 -19.22
C ASN A 10 -7.50 -8.06 -19.38
N VAL A 11 -6.71 -8.98 -18.83
CA VAL A 11 -7.01 -10.41 -18.83
C VAL A 11 -7.43 -10.83 -17.43
N CYS A 12 -8.60 -11.45 -17.30
CA CYS A 12 -9.05 -12.04 -16.04
C CYS A 12 -8.18 -13.25 -15.69
N CYS A 13 -7.74 -13.30 -14.43
CA CYS A 13 -7.08 -14.47 -13.87
C CYS A 13 -8.08 -15.26 -12.99
N TRP A 14 -7.71 -16.46 -12.59
CA TRP A 14 -8.53 -17.30 -11.73
C TRP A 14 -7.88 -17.46 -10.34
N GLY A 15 -7.51 -16.33 -9.70
CA GLY A 15 -6.75 -16.33 -8.46
C GLY A 15 -7.59 -16.39 -7.18
N CYS A 16 -8.89 -16.04 -7.22
CA CYS A 16 -9.69 -15.99 -6.00
C CYS A 16 -10.92 -16.91 -5.98
N GLY A 17 -11.11 -17.76 -6.98
CA GLY A 17 -12.30 -18.62 -7.05
C GLY A 17 -13.59 -17.84 -7.14
N SER A 18 -14.67 -18.38 -6.56
CA SER A 18 -16.01 -17.77 -6.55
C SER A 18 -16.66 -17.85 -5.16
N GLY A 19 -17.51 -16.91 -4.85
CA GLY A 19 -18.34 -16.88 -3.67
C GLY A 19 -19.85 -16.87 -4.00
N SER A 20 -20.67 -16.65 -3.01
CA SER A 20 -22.15 -16.67 -3.13
C SER A 20 -22.72 -15.55 -4.00
N LYS A 21 -21.97 -14.45 -4.21
CA LYS A 21 -22.40 -13.28 -4.97
C LYS A 21 -21.68 -13.16 -6.32
N GLY A 22 -20.71 -14.02 -6.63
CA GLY A 22 -19.92 -13.96 -7.84
C GLY A 22 -18.43 -14.15 -7.61
N SER A 23 -17.60 -13.50 -8.42
CA SER A 23 -16.15 -13.63 -8.31
C SER A 23 -15.45 -12.33 -8.69
N TYR A 24 -14.48 -11.93 -7.87
CA TYR A 24 -13.56 -10.83 -8.21
C TYR A 24 -12.56 -11.16 -9.31
N ASN A 25 -12.60 -12.38 -9.87
CA ASN A 25 -11.85 -12.69 -11.08
C ASN A 25 -12.36 -11.91 -12.30
N TYR A 26 -13.68 -11.62 -12.39
CA TYR A 26 -14.28 -11.05 -13.60
C TYR A 26 -15.31 -9.93 -13.39
N SER A 27 -16.08 -9.90 -12.29
CA SER A 27 -17.10 -8.85 -12.12
C SER A 27 -17.53 -8.67 -10.66
N PRO A 28 -17.22 -7.52 -10.02
CA PRO A 28 -16.24 -6.53 -10.45
C PRO A 28 -14.83 -7.11 -10.41
N ALA A 29 -14.06 -6.88 -11.48
CA ALA A 29 -12.71 -7.45 -11.59
C ALA A 29 -11.71 -6.71 -10.68
N TYR A 30 -10.84 -7.49 -10.02
CA TYR A 30 -9.71 -6.99 -9.24
C TYR A 30 -8.39 -7.41 -9.87
N ILE A 31 -7.38 -6.56 -9.78
CA ILE A 31 -6.00 -6.98 -10.02
C ILE A 31 -5.61 -7.93 -8.89
N GLN A 32 -5.15 -9.11 -9.24
CA GLN A 32 -4.78 -10.14 -8.28
C GLN A 32 -3.27 -10.26 -8.16
N ILE A 33 -2.80 -10.44 -6.94
CA ILE A 33 -1.39 -10.53 -6.58
C ILE A 33 -1.21 -11.79 -5.74
N GLU A 34 -0.41 -12.72 -6.24
CA GLU A 34 0.05 -13.89 -5.49
C GLU A 34 1.36 -13.56 -4.79
N VAL A 35 1.44 -13.87 -3.51
CA VAL A 35 2.65 -13.68 -2.71
C VAL A 35 3.22 -15.03 -2.35
N CYS A 36 4.41 -15.33 -2.86
CA CYS A 36 5.07 -16.61 -2.57
C CYS A 36 5.45 -16.66 -1.10
N GLU A 37 4.97 -17.65 -0.41
CA GLU A 37 5.26 -17.91 1.00
C GLU A 37 6.51 -18.79 1.14
N ASP A 38 7.18 -18.66 2.27
CA ASP A 38 8.21 -19.58 2.78
C ASP A 38 7.59 -20.54 3.81
N ALA A 39 8.38 -21.03 4.76
CA ALA A 39 7.90 -21.80 5.91
C ALA A 39 7.13 -20.94 6.95
N LEU A 40 6.80 -19.69 6.66
CA LEU A 40 6.07 -18.72 7.49
C LEU A 40 6.77 -18.32 8.79
N ASN A 41 8.09 -18.45 8.85
CA ASN A 41 8.89 -18.15 10.06
C ASN A 41 10.10 -17.27 9.79
N ASP A 42 10.46 -16.99 8.55
CA ASP A 42 11.54 -16.07 8.18
C ASP A 42 11.04 -14.64 8.12
N ARG A 43 11.44 -13.84 9.11
CA ARG A 43 11.05 -12.42 9.17
C ARG A 43 11.64 -11.60 8.02
N ALA A 44 12.88 -11.85 7.63
CA ALA A 44 13.54 -11.10 6.57
C ALA A 44 12.85 -11.36 5.22
N TYR A 45 12.50 -12.62 4.95
CA TYR A 45 11.73 -13.01 3.77
C TYR A 45 10.34 -12.35 3.77
N PHE A 46 9.64 -12.37 4.92
CA PHE A 46 8.34 -11.70 5.08
C PHE A 46 8.42 -10.21 4.77
N GLU A 47 9.40 -9.50 5.36
CA GLU A 47 9.56 -8.06 5.17
C GLU A 47 9.90 -7.71 3.72
N GLU A 48 10.76 -8.50 3.05
CA GLU A 48 11.07 -8.31 1.64
C GLU A 48 9.84 -8.58 0.75
N ALA A 49 9.11 -9.67 0.98
CA ALA A 49 7.93 -10.04 0.20
C ALA A 49 6.84 -8.96 0.28
N PHE A 50 6.45 -8.58 1.49
CA PHE A 50 5.42 -7.55 1.68
C PHE A 50 5.88 -6.15 1.29
N GLY A 51 7.17 -5.84 1.39
CA GLY A 51 7.76 -4.62 0.84
C GLY A 51 7.57 -4.52 -0.68
N LEU A 52 7.87 -5.59 -1.41
CA LEU A 52 7.65 -5.65 -2.87
C LEU A 52 6.17 -5.52 -3.25
N VAL A 53 5.26 -6.16 -2.51
CA VAL A 53 3.82 -6.04 -2.74
C VAL A 53 3.35 -4.62 -2.47
N ALA A 54 3.83 -3.99 -1.40
CA ALA A 54 3.49 -2.60 -1.07
C ALA A 54 3.95 -1.64 -2.17
N ASP A 55 5.16 -1.80 -2.69
CA ASP A 55 5.69 -0.97 -3.78
C ASP A 55 4.92 -1.17 -5.09
N LEU A 56 4.50 -2.41 -5.38
CA LEU A 56 3.63 -2.70 -6.51
C LEU A 56 2.27 -1.98 -6.35
N CYS A 57 1.64 -2.10 -5.18
CA CYS A 57 0.37 -1.43 -4.88
C CYS A 57 0.48 0.10 -5.00
N LYS A 58 1.55 0.71 -4.48
CA LYS A 58 1.81 2.15 -4.63
C LYS A 58 1.90 2.57 -6.10
N ARG A 59 2.60 1.78 -6.93
CA ARG A 59 2.68 2.02 -8.39
C ARG A 59 1.33 1.87 -9.08
N LEU A 60 0.54 0.85 -8.71
CA LEU A 60 -0.81 0.67 -9.24
C LEU A 60 -1.72 1.84 -8.87
N MET A 61 -1.72 2.29 -7.61
CA MET A 61 -2.49 3.46 -7.18
C MET A 61 -2.07 4.75 -7.89
N LYS A 62 -0.78 4.91 -8.20
CA LYS A 62 -0.28 6.06 -8.98
C LYS A 62 -0.80 6.03 -10.42
N ASN A 63 -0.82 4.86 -11.05
CA ASN A 63 -1.23 4.71 -12.45
C ASN A 63 -2.74 4.62 -12.62
N TYR A 64 -3.45 4.16 -11.61
CA TYR A 64 -4.91 3.98 -11.59
C TYR A 64 -5.51 4.67 -10.37
N PRO A 65 -5.84 5.97 -10.46
CA PRO A 65 -6.29 6.78 -9.32
C PRO A 65 -7.57 6.30 -8.64
N THR A 66 -8.33 5.40 -9.26
CA THR A 66 -9.50 4.75 -8.67
C THR A 66 -9.13 3.72 -7.61
N ILE A 67 -7.92 3.16 -7.66
CA ILE A 67 -7.42 2.23 -6.65
C ILE A 67 -6.99 3.06 -5.42
N LYS A 68 -7.56 2.74 -4.28
CA LYS A 68 -7.27 3.35 -2.98
C LYS A 68 -6.82 2.28 -1.99
N PRO A 69 -6.14 2.61 -0.89
CA PRO A 69 -5.76 1.61 0.12
C PRO A 69 -6.94 0.75 0.58
N GLY A 70 -8.14 1.31 0.74
CA GLY A 70 -9.35 0.57 1.11
C GLY A 70 -9.88 -0.40 0.05
N ASN A 71 -9.38 -0.33 -1.20
CA ASN A 71 -9.70 -1.31 -2.24
C ASN A 71 -8.73 -2.49 -2.25
N ILE A 72 -7.64 -2.42 -1.48
CA ILE A 72 -6.69 -3.52 -1.34
C ILE A 72 -7.22 -4.46 -0.28
N ILE A 73 -7.62 -5.64 -0.71
CA ILE A 73 -8.29 -6.63 0.12
C ILE A 73 -7.58 -7.97 0.07
N SER A 74 -7.68 -8.74 1.15
CA SER A 74 -7.22 -10.12 1.19
C SER A 74 -8.21 -11.07 0.51
N HIS A 75 -7.79 -12.30 0.22
CA HIS A 75 -8.68 -13.36 -0.23
C HIS A 75 -9.78 -13.62 0.82
N LYS A 76 -9.42 -13.65 2.09
CA LYS A 76 -10.37 -13.79 3.20
C LYS A 76 -11.43 -12.68 3.25
N GLU A 77 -11.01 -11.41 3.05
CA GLU A 77 -11.94 -10.28 2.97
C GLU A 77 -12.84 -10.38 1.73
N ALA A 78 -12.30 -10.84 0.59
CA ALA A 78 -13.07 -11.08 -0.63
C ALA A 78 -14.11 -12.19 -0.43
N CYS A 79 -13.73 -13.28 0.26
CA CYS A 79 -14.66 -14.35 0.66
C CYS A 79 -15.77 -13.82 1.58
N ALA A 80 -15.43 -13.04 2.60
CA ALA A 80 -16.42 -12.44 3.51
C ALA A 80 -17.40 -11.51 2.77
N ARG A 81 -16.98 -10.88 1.69
CA ARG A 81 -17.86 -10.08 0.80
C ARG A 81 -18.73 -10.94 -0.11
N GLY A 82 -18.45 -12.23 -0.25
CA GLY A 82 -19.17 -13.20 -1.09
C GLY A 82 -18.66 -13.30 -2.54
N TYR A 83 -17.43 -12.88 -2.81
CA TYR A 83 -16.86 -12.83 -4.17
C TYR A 83 -15.59 -13.67 -4.36
N ALA A 84 -15.24 -14.51 -3.40
CA ALA A 84 -14.12 -15.42 -3.48
C ALA A 84 -14.42 -16.74 -2.76
N SER A 85 -13.62 -17.76 -3.03
CA SER A 85 -13.61 -19.00 -2.28
C SER A 85 -13.06 -18.78 -0.86
N ASN A 86 -13.25 -19.76 0.02
CA ASN A 86 -12.81 -19.66 1.42
C ASN A 86 -11.32 -20.00 1.54
N HIS A 87 -10.50 -18.95 1.60
CA HIS A 87 -9.07 -19.02 1.87
C HIS A 87 -8.64 -17.96 2.88
N GLY A 88 -7.59 -18.25 3.67
CA GLY A 88 -7.11 -17.38 4.75
C GLY A 88 -5.99 -16.40 4.36
N ASP A 89 -5.51 -16.46 3.13
CA ASP A 89 -4.37 -15.71 2.63
C ASP A 89 -4.69 -14.22 2.34
N PRO A 90 -3.70 -13.35 2.54
CA PRO A 90 -2.40 -13.58 3.19
C PRO A 90 -2.47 -13.41 4.71
N GLU A 91 -3.66 -13.35 5.33
CA GLU A 91 -3.84 -12.98 6.73
C GLU A 91 -3.23 -13.99 7.71
N HIS A 92 -3.20 -15.27 7.35
CA HIS A 92 -2.54 -16.30 8.16
C HIS A 92 -1.03 -16.03 8.30
N TRP A 93 -0.37 -15.56 7.23
CA TRP A 93 1.04 -15.20 7.24
C TRP A 93 1.28 -13.87 7.98
N LEU A 94 0.46 -12.84 7.70
CA LEU A 94 0.50 -11.57 8.41
C LEU A 94 0.41 -11.77 9.93
N ALA A 95 -0.50 -12.63 10.38
CA ALA A 95 -0.71 -12.91 11.80
C ALA A 95 0.51 -13.53 12.49
N ARG A 96 1.34 -14.32 11.77
CA ARG A 96 2.60 -14.87 12.31
C ARG A 96 3.55 -13.80 12.81
N PHE A 97 3.52 -12.63 12.19
CA PHE A 97 4.37 -11.49 12.53
C PHE A 97 3.62 -10.38 13.28
N GLY A 98 2.42 -10.68 13.82
CA GLY A 98 1.59 -9.71 14.55
C GLY A 98 1.05 -8.59 13.67
N LYS A 99 0.83 -8.86 12.38
CA LYS A 99 0.33 -7.91 11.37
C LYS A 99 -1.06 -8.32 10.90
N ASN A 100 -1.75 -7.42 10.21
CA ASN A 100 -3.06 -7.62 9.61
C ASN A 100 -3.20 -6.77 8.33
N MET A 101 -4.33 -6.84 7.66
CA MET A 101 -4.58 -6.05 6.45
C MET A 101 -4.62 -4.54 6.70
N ASP A 102 -4.98 -4.07 7.89
CA ASP A 102 -4.92 -2.64 8.21
C ASP A 102 -3.49 -2.15 8.30
N TRP A 103 -2.59 -2.94 8.90
CA TRP A 103 -1.16 -2.67 8.84
C TRP A 103 -0.69 -2.61 7.39
N PHE A 104 -1.04 -3.58 6.53
CA PHE A 104 -0.62 -3.58 5.13
C PHE A 104 -1.14 -2.34 4.39
N ARG A 105 -2.42 -2.01 4.56
CA ARG A 105 -3.00 -0.78 3.99
C ARG A 105 -2.29 0.49 4.46
N SER A 106 -1.80 0.53 5.68
CA SER A 106 -1.01 1.67 6.18
C SER A 106 0.35 1.81 5.49
N GLN A 107 0.97 0.68 5.05
CA GLN A 107 2.24 0.70 4.33
C GLN A 107 2.11 1.26 2.90
N VAL A 108 0.92 1.18 2.31
CA VAL A 108 0.65 1.66 0.95
C VAL A 108 -0.07 3.01 0.92
N ALA A 109 -0.61 3.44 2.05
CA ALA A 109 -1.25 4.74 2.14
C ALA A 109 -0.24 5.87 1.83
N PRO A 110 -0.65 6.91 1.11
CA PRO A 110 0.21 8.07 0.93
C PRO A 110 0.57 8.68 2.28
N GLU A 111 1.81 9.11 2.42
CA GLU A 111 2.22 9.84 3.62
C GLU A 111 1.29 11.03 3.86
N LYS A 112 0.80 11.15 5.08
CA LYS A 112 0.06 12.34 5.48
C LYS A 112 1.02 13.52 5.42
N GLN A 113 0.81 14.40 4.46
CA GLN A 113 1.49 15.69 4.48
C GLN A 113 0.98 16.48 5.68
N VAL A 114 1.84 16.70 6.64
CA VAL A 114 1.57 17.58 7.78
C VAL A 114 2.07 18.98 7.42
N ARG A 115 1.17 19.95 7.36
CA ARG A 115 1.54 21.35 7.24
C ARG A 115 1.82 21.88 8.63
N ILE A 116 3.06 22.27 8.90
CA ILE A 116 3.44 22.96 10.12
C ILE A 116 3.58 24.44 9.77
N THR A 117 2.83 25.30 10.43
CA THR A 117 2.95 26.74 10.33
C THR A 117 3.56 27.24 11.65
N ALA A 118 4.67 27.95 11.58
CA ALA A 118 5.32 28.57 12.73
C ALA A 118 5.59 30.03 12.41
N GLU A 119 5.25 30.94 13.35
CA GLU A 119 5.66 32.35 13.30
C GLU A 119 6.92 32.50 14.11
N ILE A 120 7.96 33.04 13.51
CA ILE A 120 9.27 33.23 14.15
C ILE A 120 9.65 34.70 13.98
N SER A 121 9.70 35.44 15.08
CA SER A 121 10.15 36.85 15.12
C SER A 121 11.65 36.89 15.38
N VAL A 122 12.41 37.29 14.37
CA VAL A 122 13.88 37.41 14.44
C VAL A 122 14.34 38.66 13.68
N GLY A 123 15.54 39.15 13.98
CA GLY A 123 16.15 40.23 13.19
C GLY A 123 16.39 39.78 11.72
N GLN A 124 16.38 40.75 10.80
CA GLN A 124 16.37 40.52 9.33
C GLN A 124 17.49 39.59 8.86
N SER A 125 18.74 39.79 9.31
CA SER A 125 19.88 38.95 8.93
C SER A 125 19.69 37.46 9.31
N LYS A 126 19.07 37.24 10.46
CA LYS A 126 18.79 35.87 10.93
C LYS A 126 17.58 35.23 10.24
N ALA A 127 16.61 36.05 9.80
CA ALA A 127 15.48 35.60 9.00
C ALA A 127 15.94 35.04 7.65
N GLU A 128 16.89 35.70 6.98
CA GLU A 128 17.45 35.26 5.70
C GLU A 128 18.25 33.96 5.85
N GLU A 129 19.05 33.83 6.91
CA GLU A 129 19.80 32.60 7.19
C GLU A 129 18.86 31.41 7.45
N LEU A 130 17.84 31.60 8.30
CA LEU A 130 16.83 30.61 8.61
C LEU A 130 16.03 30.20 7.37
N SER A 131 15.62 31.17 6.57
CA SER A 131 14.90 30.92 5.32
C SER A 131 15.70 30.04 4.36
N ARG A 132 16.99 30.32 4.21
CA ARG A 132 17.88 29.50 3.38
C ARG A 132 17.98 28.06 3.90
N LYS A 133 18.19 27.87 5.21
CA LYS A 133 18.26 26.53 5.84
C LYS A 133 16.94 25.74 5.68
N LEU A 134 15.80 26.38 5.92
CA LEU A 134 14.49 25.75 5.77
C LEU A 134 14.19 25.34 4.32
N ARG A 135 14.55 26.19 3.35
CA ARG A 135 14.40 25.84 1.91
C ARG A 135 15.28 24.66 1.50
N GLN A 136 16.50 24.56 2.07
CA GLN A 136 17.36 23.37 1.84
C GLN A 136 16.74 22.07 2.36
N LEU A 137 15.87 22.16 3.38
CA LEU A 137 15.09 21.04 3.92
C LEU A 137 13.77 20.82 3.17
N GLY A 138 13.54 21.51 2.05
CA GLY A 138 12.31 21.39 1.26
C GLY A 138 11.10 22.16 1.81
N CYS A 139 11.30 23.05 2.79
CA CYS A 139 10.21 23.87 3.36
C CYS A 139 9.91 25.08 2.47
N SER A 140 8.62 25.44 2.37
CA SER A 140 8.20 26.73 1.81
C SER A 140 8.28 27.80 2.90
N VAL A 141 9.02 28.88 2.64
CA VAL A 141 9.23 29.96 3.59
C VAL A 141 8.72 31.28 3.00
N LYS A 142 7.88 31.99 3.77
CA LYS A 142 7.43 33.34 3.49
C LYS A 142 8.08 34.27 4.52
N ILE A 143 8.66 35.37 4.09
CA ILE A 143 9.20 36.44 4.95
C ILE A 143 8.28 37.63 4.72
N GLU A 144 7.74 38.18 5.77
CA GLU A 144 6.92 39.40 5.77
C GLU A 144 7.70 40.55 6.41
#